data_e5600063b6cd066e7de9f8d2d26462a5
#
_entry.id   e5600063b6cd066e7de9f8d2d26462a5
#
_cell.length_a   1.000
_cell.length_b   1.000
_cell.length_c   1.000
_cell.angle_alpha   90.00
_cell.angle_beta   90.00
_cell.angle_gamma   90.00
#
_symmetry.space_group_name_H-M   'P 1'
#
loop_
_entity.id
_entity.type
_entity.pdbx_description
1 polymer ?
#
loop_
_entity_poly.entity_id
_entity_poly.type
_entity_poly.pdbx_seq_one_letter_code
_entity_poly.pdbx_strand_id
1 'polypeptide(L)'
;MQEVNILCCNFENNGFGDPARRAKMYKLLAELEPHVLFRQEMWDAADDGSGIAYEMEHALGLRCWLGPESCTALLVDTNVFRPLKEWPCTGPMWTQPPTALTFQYAPAGPAAVPLLLVSYHLNYASSALRTVEAEWLTTWNDQKWRGGDGPAIPLPAVFGGDNNSFPVPGSEGDPAVPALLEIEDRPHRVHRSRVGTGGTRIMDTCPDDILRSAGMEDVARHVAEAKGERSALRPTVYASPTHGPAARIDRVYVSRALLPAVASAESVDPAGLSDHHVLLVKLDGDALSEILCAEGQLRKGE
;
A
#
# COMPACT_ATOMS: atom_id res chain seq x y z
N MET A 1 24.38 -2.85 6.04
CA MET A 1 22.95 -3.14 5.82
C MET A 1 22.41 -2.06 4.90
N GLN A 2 21.91 -2.42 3.73
CA GLN A 2 21.23 -1.48 2.85
C GLN A 2 19.75 -1.47 3.26
N GLU A 3 19.24 -0.35 3.75
CA GLU A 3 17.80 -0.21 4.00
C GLU A 3 17.05 -0.07 2.68
N VAL A 4 15.84 -0.65 2.62
CA VAL A 4 14.89 -0.45 1.51
C VAL A 4 13.70 0.30 2.06
N ASN A 5 13.55 1.55 1.65
CA ASN A 5 12.47 2.44 2.08
C ASN A 5 11.27 2.28 1.13
N ILE A 6 10.13 1.92 1.69
CA ILE A 6 8.85 1.79 1.00
C ILE A 6 7.91 2.85 1.56
N LEU A 7 7.39 3.70 0.71
CA LEU A 7 6.40 4.70 1.09
C LEU A 7 5.01 4.32 0.57
N CYS A 8 3.98 4.69 1.35
CA CYS A 8 2.60 4.72 0.88
C CYS A 8 2.03 6.11 1.15
N CYS A 9 1.51 6.76 0.11
CA CYS A 9 1.08 8.15 0.18
C CYS A 9 -0.20 8.38 -0.62
N ASN A 10 -1.31 8.54 0.08
CA ASN A 10 -2.48 9.19 -0.48
C ASN A 10 -2.26 10.71 -0.39
N PHE A 11 -2.11 11.35 -1.54
CA PHE A 11 -1.95 12.81 -1.62
C PHE A 11 -3.23 13.40 -2.18
N GLU A 12 -4.03 13.94 -1.28
CA GLU A 12 -5.40 14.43 -1.51
C GLU A 12 -5.55 15.18 -2.84
N ASN A 13 -6.38 14.62 -3.73
CA ASN A 13 -6.67 15.15 -5.07
C ASN A 13 -5.40 15.55 -5.86
N ASN A 14 -4.30 14.83 -5.69
CA ASN A 14 -2.99 15.14 -6.30
C ASN A 14 -2.57 16.61 -6.10
N GLY A 15 -2.89 17.15 -4.92
CA GLY A 15 -2.60 18.54 -4.55
C GLY A 15 -3.53 19.57 -5.17
N PHE A 16 -4.74 19.18 -5.63
CA PHE A 16 -5.77 20.08 -6.20
C PHE A 16 -5.31 20.92 -7.39
N GLY A 17 -4.45 20.37 -8.24
CA GLY A 17 -3.89 21.08 -9.37
C GLY A 17 -2.87 22.17 -9.01
N ASP A 18 -2.47 22.34 -7.73
CA ASP A 18 -1.48 23.31 -7.29
C ASP A 18 -0.04 22.79 -7.43
N PRO A 19 0.76 23.30 -8.39
CA PRO A 19 2.14 22.86 -8.58
C PRO A 19 3.04 23.15 -7.36
N ALA A 20 2.77 24.23 -6.62
CA ALA A 20 3.57 24.59 -5.44
C ALA A 20 3.31 23.60 -4.28
N ARG A 21 2.06 23.15 -4.12
CA ARG A 21 1.70 22.11 -3.14
C ARG A 21 2.33 20.77 -3.53
N ARG A 22 2.29 20.39 -4.83
CA ARG A 22 2.98 19.20 -5.34
C ARG A 22 4.48 19.23 -5.09
N ALA A 23 5.14 20.33 -5.43
CA ALA A 23 6.58 20.49 -5.23
C ALA A 23 6.99 20.32 -3.76
N LYS A 24 6.19 20.82 -2.81
CA LYS A 24 6.43 20.64 -1.37
C LYS A 24 6.26 19.17 -0.96
N MET A 25 5.23 18.48 -1.45
CA MET A 25 5.02 17.08 -1.19
C MET A 25 6.16 16.23 -1.77
N TYR A 26 6.57 16.48 -3.00
CA TYR A 26 7.69 15.75 -3.63
C TYR A 26 9.00 15.97 -2.87
N LYS A 27 9.24 17.18 -2.35
CA LYS A 27 10.39 17.45 -1.48
C LYS A 27 10.34 16.60 -0.20
N LEU A 28 9.20 16.55 0.47
CA LEU A 28 9.00 15.71 1.67
C LEU A 28 9.26 14.24 1.35
N LEU A 29 8.68 13.74 0.25
CA LEU A 29 8.87 12.34 -0.18
C LEU A 29 10.34 12.05 -0.52
N ALA A 30 11.04 12.95 -1.18
CA ALA A 30 12.47 12.80 -1.50
C ALA A 30 13.34 12.74 -0.24
N GLU A 31 13.01 13.53 0.81
CA GLU A 31 13.72 13.51 2.10
C GLU A 31 13.58 12.15 2.83
N LEU A 32 12.59 11.35 2.49
CA LEU A 32 12.39 9.99 3.00
C LEU A 32 13.12 8.91 2.18
N GLU A 33 13.84 9.30 1.14
CA GLU A 33 14.69 8.44 0.30
C GLU A 33 13.99 7.15 -0.19
N PRO A 34 12.83 7.25 -0.90
CA PRO A 34 12.06 6.08 -1.29
C PRO A 34 12.77 5.21 -2.34
N HIS A 35 12.75 3.91 -2.15
CA HIS A 35 13.06 2.92 -3.19
C HIS A 35 11.78 2.42 -3.88
N VAL A 36 10.65 2.47 -3.16
CA VAL A 36 9.30 2.16 -3.66
C VAL A 36 8.33 3.18 -3.09
N LEU A 37 7.43 3.70 -3.92
CA LEU A 37 6.36 4.59 -3.49
C LEU A 37 5.03 4.12 -4.10
N PHE A 38 4.09 3.74 -3.25
CA PHE A 38 2.70 3.51 -3.58
C PHE A 38 1.95 4.84 -3.50
N ARG A 39 1.38 5.31 -4.62
CA ARG A 39 0.67 6.57 -4.72
C ARG A 39 -0.81 6.33 -5.00
N GLN A 40 -1.66 7.05 -4.29
CA GLN A 40 -3.10 7.11 -4.51
C GLN A 40 -3.49 8.54 -4.93
N GLU A 41 -4.65 8.66 -5.56
CA GLU A 41 -5.20 9.94 -6.04
C GLU A 41 -4.29 10.69 -7.03
N MET A 42 -3.77 9.97 -8.00
CA MET A 42 -2.92 10.54 -9.05
C MET A 42 -3.76 11.22 -10.17
N TRP A 43 -4.91 11.81 -9.78
CA TRP A 43 -5.82 12.45 -10.73
C TRP A 43 -5.10 13.41 -11.66
N ASP A 44 -5.51 13.42 -12.93
CA ASP A 44 -4.98 14.24 -14.01
C ASP A 44 -3.49 13.99 -14.35
N ALA A 45 -2.85 13.00 -13.73
CA ALA A 45 -1.42 12.76 -13.95
C ALA A 45 -1.09 12.18 -15.34
N ALA A 46 -2.08 11.64 -16.05
CA ALA A 46 -1.95 11.20 -17.44
C ALA A 46 -2.19 12.32 -18.46
N ASP A 47 -2.77 13.43 -18.03
CA ASP A 47 -3.10 14.54 -18.91
C ASP A 47 -1.84 15.24 -19.44
N ASP A 48 -2.00 16.00 -20.53
CA ASP A 48 -0.92 16.76 -21.16
C ASP A 48 0.36 15.95 -21.38
N GLY A 49 0.20 14.69 -21.85
CA GLY A 49 1.32 13.79 -22.11
C GLY A 49 2.00 13.27 -20.86
N SER A 50 1.24 13.12 -19.78
CA SER A 50 1.72 12.63 -18.46
C SER A 50 2.71 13.58 -17.77
N GLY A 51 2.57 14.88 -17.97
CA GLY A 51 3.47 15.91 -17.45
C GLY A 51 3.68 15.81 -15.93
N ILE A 52 2.60 15.61 -15.16
CA ILE A 52 2.66 15.48 -13.69
C ILE A 52 3.40 14.19 -13.26
N ALA A 53 3.20 13.09 -13.97
CA ALA A 53 3.92 11.84 -13.67
C ALA A 53 5.43 12.03 -13.90
N TYR A 54 5.84 12.68 -14.99
CA TYR A 54 7.25 13.00 -15.27
C TYR A 54 7.83 14.03 -14.29
N GLU A 55 7.04 15.01 -13.85
CA GLU A 55 7.46 15.95 -12.79
C GLU A 55 7.83 15.18 -11.52
N MET A 56 7.01 14.23 -11.12
CA MET A 56 7.25 13.38 -9.93
C MET A 56 8.44 12.44 -10.12
N GLU A 57 8.58 11.80 -11.29
CA GLU A 57 9.76 10.99 -11.64
C GLU A 57 11.05 11.79 -11.46
N HIS A 58 11.08 12.99 -12.01
CA HIS A 58 12.25 13.86 -11.94
C HIS A 58 12.56 14.30 -10.51
N ALA A 59 11.53 14.67 -9.75
CA ALA A 59 11.70 15.14 -8.38
C ALA A 59 12.19 14.06 -7.41
N LEU A 60 11.79 12.81 -7.64
CA LEU A 60 12.11 11.68 -6.76
C LEU A 60 13.25 10.80 -7.26
N GLY A 61 13.67 10.94 -8.53
CA GLY A 61 14.65 10.04 -9.15
C GLY A 61 14.13 8.60 -9.33
N LEU A 62 12.82 8.40 -9.35
CA LEU A 62 12.15 7.10 -9.48
C LEU A 62 11.49 6.98 -10.85
N ARG A 63 11.22 5.77 -11.30
CA ARG A 63 10.39 5.49 -12.47
C ARG A 63 8.94 5.29 -12.06
N CYS A 64 8.00 5.95 -12.73
CA CYS A 64 6.57 5.90 -12.49
C CYS A 64 5.85 4.94 -13.46
N TRP A 65 5.01 4.08 -12.91
CA TRP A 65 3.95 3.35 -13.62
C TRP A 65 2.62 3.90 -13.14
N LEU A 66 1.96 4.62 -14.01
CA LEU A 66 0.65 5.21 -13.75
C LEU A 66 -0.42 4.16 -14.08
N GLY A 67 -1.30 3.91 -13.12
CA GLY A 67 -2.43 2.99 -13.29
C GLY A 67 -3.54 3.58 -14.18
N PRO A 68 -4.51 2.75 -14.57
CA PRO A 68 -5.64 3.21 -15.36
C PRO A 68 -6.35 4.40 -14.68
N GLU A 69 -6.81 5.35 -15.49
CA GLU A 69 -7.54 6.55 -15.05
C GLU A 69 -6.79 7.40 -14.00
N SER A 70 -5.46 7.24 -13.90
CA SER A 70 -4.62 7.97 -12.94
C SER A 70 -5.06 7.83 -11.46
N CYS A 71 -5.75 6.75 -11.10
CA CYS A 71 -6.20 6.56 -9.72
C CYS A 71 -5.06 6.21 -8.78
N THR A 72 -4.16 5.33 -9.23
CA THR A 72 -2.99 4.89 -8.47
C THR A 72 -1.73 4.96 -9.32
N ALA A 73 -0.58 5.01 -8.67
CA ALA A 73 0.71 4.83 -9.35
C ALA A 73 1.67 4.03 -8.45
N LEU A 74 2.64 3.43 -9.09
CA LEU A 74 3.77 2.78 -8.45
C LEU A 74 5.05 3.43 -8.97
N LEU A 75 5.85 4.01 -8.07
CA LEU A 75 7.17 4.54 -8.41
C LEU A 75 8.25 3.69 -7.76
N VAL A 76 9.33 3.45 -8.51
CA VAL A 76 10.36 2.51 -8.08
C VAL A 76 11.74 2.98 -8.52
N ASP A 77 12.76 2.81 -7.67
CA ASP A 77 14.16 2.92 -8.07
C ASP A 77 14.55 1.70 -8.93
N THR A 78 14.71 1.92 -10.21
CA THR A 78 15.03 0.86 -11.18
C THR A 78 16.46 0.32 -11.06
N ASN A 79 17.34 0.97 -10.30
CA ASN A 79 18.66 0.42 -9.97
C ASN A 79 18.52 -0.70 -8.92
N VAL A 80 17.53 -0.60 -8.05
CA VAL A 80 17.26 -1.55 -6.96
C VAL A 80 16.21 -2.59 -7.37
N PHE A 81 15.16 -2.18 -8.06
CA PHE A 81 14.06 -3.03 -8.49
C PHE A 81 13.87 -3.01 -10.01
N ARG A 82 14.28 -4.06 -10.70
CA ARG A 82 14.15 -4.17 -12.16
C ARG A 82 12.77 -4.67 -12.53
N PRO A 83 12.01 -3.94 -13.38
CA PRO A 83 10.67 -4.36 -13.78
C PRO A 83 10.73 -5.62 -14.63
N LEU A 84 9.87 -6.59 -14.35
CA LEU A 84 9.75 -7.84 -15.10
C LEU A 84 8.41 -7.99 -15.80
N LYS A 85 7.32 -7.62 -15.12
CA LYS A 85 5.97 -7.79 -15.65
C LYS A 85 5.02 -6.77 -15.04
N GLU A 86 4.26 -6.11 -15.88
CA GLU A 86 3.09 -5.33 -15.50
C GLU A 86 1.85 -6.22 -15.56
N TRP A 87 1.00 -6.15 -14.54
CA TRP A 87 -0.22 -6.92 -14.48
C TRP A 87 -1.39 -6.03 -14.86
N PRO A 88 -2.09 -6.32 -15.96
CA PRO A 88 -3.24 -5.52 -16.35
C PRO A 88 -4.33 -5.64 -15.30
N CYS A 89 -4.83 -4.52 -14.83
CA CYS A 89 -6.02 -4.46 -14.01
C CYS A 89 -7.25 -4.50 -14.93
N THR A 90 -7.82 -5.68 -15.12
CA THR A 90 -9.00 -5.87 -15.93
C THR A 90 -10.17 -6.28 -15.04
N GLY A 91 -11.30 -5.63 -15.21
CA GLY A 91 -12.54 -6.03 -14.54
C GLY A 91 -13.38 -4.81 -14.13
N PRO A 92 -14.71 -4.94 -14.19
CA PRO A 92 -15.63 -3.85 -13.93
C PRO A 92 -15.82 -3.55 -12.43
N MET A 93 -15.18 -4.31 -11.52
CA MET A 93 -15.35 -4.15 -10.09
C MET A 93 -14.59 -2.96 -9.52
N TRP A 94 -13.53 -2.53 -10.18
CA TRP A 94 -12.67 -1.47 -9.69
C TRP A 94 -13.27 -0.10 -9.96
N THR A 95 -13.48 0.67 -8.91
CA THR A 95 -13.77 2.11 -9.02
C THR A 95 -12.49 2.89 -9.21
N GLN A 96 -11.44 2.45 -8.54
CA GLN A 96 -10.10 3.02 -8.59
C GLN A 96 -9.10 1.88 -8.88
N PRO A 97 -8.82 1.62 -10.17
CA PRO A 97 -8.01 0.48 -10.54
C PRO A 97 -6.61 0.53 -9.92
N PRO A 98 -6.13 -0.57 -9.31
CA PRO A 98 -4.78 -0.64 -8.76
C PRO A 98 -3.72 -0.77 -9.84
N THR A 99 -2.47 -0.44 -9.45
CA THR A 99 -1.25 -0.60 -10.26
C THR A 99 -0.42 -1.73 -9.68
N ALA A 100 -0.19 -2.79 -10.45
CA ALA A 100 0.51 -3.99 -9.99
C ALA A 100 1.63 -4.40 -10.95
N LEU A 101 2.85 -4.56 -10.42
CA LEU A 101 4.02 -4.98 -11.18
C LEU A 101 4.87 -5.98 -10.39
N THR A 102 5.52 -6.87 -11.12
CA THR A 102 6.55 -7.78 -10.57
C THR A 102 7.93 -7.24 -10.89
N PHE A 103 8.80 -7.23 -9.88
CA PHE A 103 10.16 -6.73 -9.97
C PHE A 103 11.19 -7.78 -9.51
N GLN A 104 12.35 -7.76 -10.15
CA GLN A 104 13.54 -8.41 -9.63
C GLN A 104 14.23 -7.46 -8.65
N TYR A 105 14.40 -7.88 -7.39
CA TYR A 105 15.26 -7.17 -6.44
C TYR A 105 16.72 -7.41 -6.84
N ALA A 106 17.38 -6.39 -7.36
CA ALA A 106 18.70 -6.51 -7.99
C ALA A 106 19.79 -7.01 -7.03
N PRO A 107 19.84 -6.58 -5.74
CA PRO A 107 20.84 -7.08 -4.80
C PRO A 107 20.77 -8.59 -4.54
N ALA A 108 19.57 -9.20 -4.63
CA ALA A 108 19.43 -10.65 -4.48
C ALA A 108 19.88 -11.45 -5.72
N GLY A 109 20.18 -10.76 -6.82
CA GLY A 109 20.64 -11.38 -8.06
C GLY A 109 19.54 -12.02 -8.91
N PRO A 110 19.88 -12.48 -10.14
CA PRO A 110 18.87 -12.89 -11.13
C PRO A 110 18.23 -14.26 -10.83
N ALA A 111 18.77 -15.04 -9.91
CA ALA A 111 18.21 -16.34 -9.51
C ALA A 111 17.21 -16.25 -8.38
N ALA A 112 17.09 -15.10 -7.73
CA ALA A 112 16.13 -14.87 -6.65
C ALA A 112 14.69 -14.81 -7.19
N VAL A 113 13.74 -15.14 -6.34
CA VAL A 113 12.30 -15.01 -6.66
C VAL A 113 11.95 -13.53 -6.79
N PRO A 114 11.22 -13.13 -7.83
CA PRO A 114 10.76 -11.76 -7.95
C PRO A 114 9.75 -11.38 -6.87
N LEU A 115 9.62 -10.06 -6.64
CA LEU A 115 8.70 -9.46 -5.69
C LEU A 115 7.53 -8.81 -6.46
N LEU A 116 6.31 -9.03 -6.01
CA LEU A 116 5.12 -8.36 -6.53
C LEU A 116 4.81 -7.12 -5.68
N LEU A 117 4.68 -5.96 -6.33
CA LEU A 117 4.30 -4.70 -5.70
C LEU A 117 2.94 -4.26 -6.22
N VAL A 118 2.03 -3.85 -5.33
CA VAL A 118 0.68 -3.41 -5.69
C VAL A 118 0.35 -2.11 -4.97
N SER A 119 0.10 -1.04 -5.73
CA SER A 119 -0.51 0.20 -5.25
C SER A 119 -2.01 0.13 -5.45
N TYR A 120 -2.80 0.33 -4.41
CA TYR A 120 -4.26 0.26 -4.48
C TYR A 120 -4.93 1.42 -3.75
N HIS A 121 -6.19 1.67 -4.10
CA HIS A 121 -7.06 2.59 -3.41
C HIS A 121 -8.48 2.00 -3.43
N LEU A 122 -8.94 1.47 -2.30
CA LEU A 122 -10.25 0.81 -2.23
C LEU A 122 -11.39 1.83 -2.25
N ASN A 123 -12.55 1.39 -2.70
CA ASN A 123 -13.72 2.23 -2.89
C ASN A 123 -14.06 3.09 -1.67
N TYR A 124 -14.12 4.40 -1.85
CA TYR A 124 -14.36 5.36 -0.77
C TYR A 124 -15.82 5.39 -0.28
N ALA A 125 -16.79 5.07 -1.15
CA ALA A 125 -18.21 5.29 -0.88
C ALA A 125 -19.01 4.03 -0.52
N SER A 126 -18.57 2.84 -1.02
CA SER A 126 -19.34 1.60 -0.89
C SER A 126 -18.55 0.51 -0.17
N SER A 127 -18.98 0.13 1.03
CA SER A 127 -18.39 -1.00 1.75
C SER A 127 -18.57 -2.34 1.01
N ALA A 128 -19.64 -2.52 0.26
CA ALA A 128 -19.85 -3.72 -0.54
C ALA A 128 -18.82 -3.83 -1.68
N LEU A 129 -18.56 -2.74 -2.40
CA LEU A 129 -17.52 -2.70 -3.45
C LEU A 129 -16.13 -2.87 -2.82
N ARG A 130 -15.84 -2.20 -1.70
CA ARG A 130 -14.57 -2.39 -0.97
C ARG A 130 -14.31 -3.86 -0.62
N THR A 131 -15.35 -4.57 -0.18
CA THR A 131 -15.24 -6.01 0.11
C THR A 131 -14.85 -6.79 -1.15
N VAL A 132 -15.54 -6.56 -2.26
CA VAL A 132 -15.22 -7.20 -3.55
C VAL A 132 -13.82 -6.83 -4.03
N GLU A 133 -13.44 -5.55 -3.95
CA GLU A 133 -12.11 -5.08 -4.34
C GLU A 133 -11.02 -5.74 -3.48
N ALA A 134 -11.23 -5.85 -2.15
CA ALA A 134 -10.29 -6.52 -1.25
C ALA A 134 -10.17 -8.03 -1.56
N GLU A 135 -11.28 -8.71 -1.85
CA GLU A 135 -11.26 -10.11 -2.30
C GLU A 135 -10.46 -10.25 -3.61
N TRP A 136 -10.62 -9.34 -4.56
CA TRP A 136 -9.85 -9.35 -5.81
C TRP A 136 -8.37 -9.03 -5.61
N LEU A 137 -8.00 -8.18 -4.64
CA LEU A 137 -6.58 -7.96 -4.29
C LEU A 137 -5.89 -9.27 -3.89
N THR A 138 -6.60 -10.20 -3.24
CA THR A 138 -6.02 -11.49 -2.85
C THR A 138 -5.58 -12.34 -4.04
N THR A 139 -6.11 -12.09 -5.23
CA THR A 139 -5.70 -12.81 -6.45
C THR A 139 -4.26 -12.49 -6.85
N TRP A 140 -3.74 -11.31 -6.49
CA TRP A 140 -2.33 -11.00 -6.68
C TRP A 140 -1.45 -11.68 -5.63
N ASN A 141 -1.93 -11.89 -4.41
CA ASN A 141 -1.19 -12.67 -3.40
C ASN A 141 -1.08 -14.17 -3.77
N ASP A 142 -1.95 -14.67 -4.65
CA ASP A 142 -1.89 -16.05 -5.18
C ASP A 142 -1.08 -16.15 -6.49
N GLN A 143 -0.47 -15.05 -6.97
CA GLN A 143 0.34 -15.10 -8.18
C GLN A 143 1.56 -15.96 -7.98
N LYS A 144 1.91 -16.71 -9.05
CA LYS A 144 3.03 -17.65 -9.04
C LYS A 144 4.05 -17.29 -10.12
N TRP A 145 5.29 -17.46 -9.78
CA TRP A 145 6.41 -17.31 -10.69
C TRP A 145 6.92 -18.67 -11.14
N ARG A 146 7.21 -18.80 -12.44
CA ARG A 146 7.92 -19.94 -13.01
C ARG A 146 9.25 -19.44 -13.57
N GLY A 147 10.34 -19.83 -12.95
CA GLY A 147 11.69 -19.60 -13.49
C GLY A 147 12.15 -20.79 -14.30
N GLY A 148 12.11 -20.71 -15.63
CA GLY A 148 12.47 -21.84 -16.49
C GLY A 148 11.51 -23.04 -16.34
N ASP A 149 12.08 -24.26 -16.33
CA ASP A 149 11.30 -25.52 -16.23
C ASP A 149 10.94 -25.94 -14.78
N GLY A 150 11.23 -25.05 -13.80
CA GLY A 150 10.98 -25.33 -12.39
C GLY A 150 9.49 -25.25 -12.00
N PRO A 151 9.14 -25.70 -10.76
CA PRO A 151 7.79 -25.58 -10.24
C PRO A 151 7.36 -24.12 -10.13
N ALA A 152 6.05 -23.88 -10.19
CA ALA A 152 5.50 -22.57 -9.93
C ALA A 152 5.49 -22.30 -8.42
N ILE A 153 6.14 -21.21 -7.98
CA ILE A 153 6.19 -20.80 -6.58
C ILE A 153 5.40 -19.53 -6.34
N PRO A 154 4.77 -19.34 -5.16
CA PRO A 154 4.13 -18.09 -4.82
C PRO A 154 5.08 -16.91 -4.94
N LEU A 155 4.59 -15.77 -5.45
CA LEU A 155 5.34 -14.52 -5.43
C LEU A 155 5.20 -13.88 -4.05
N PRO A 156 6.31 -13.59 -3.34
CA PRO A 156 6.24 -12.67 -2.23
C PRO A 156 5.69 -11.32 -2.69
N ALA A 157 4.83 -10.69 -1.89
CA ALA A 157 4.11 -9.49 -2.31
C ALA A 157 4.14 -8.41 -1.24
N VAL A 158 4.14 -7.14 -1.69
CA VAL A 158 3.93 -5.95 -0.87
C VAL A 158 2.80 -5.14 -1.48
N PHE A 159 1.76 -4.87 -0.69
CA PHE A 159 0.62 -4.07 -1.07
C PHE A 159 0.62 -2.78 -0.24
N GLY A 160 0.47 -1.63 -0.88
CA GLY A 160 0.35 -0.36 -0.19
C GLY A 160 -0.82 0.46 -0.72
N GLY A 161 -1.64 1.00 0.18
CA GLY A 161 -2.76 1.83 -0.25
C GLY A 161 -3.71 2.28 0.86
N ASP A 162 -4.70 3.05 0.43
CA ASP A 162 -5.82 3.48 1.24
C ASP A 162 -6.93 2.41 1.22
N ASN A 163 -7.19 1.83 2.37
CA ASN A 163 -8.26 0.83 2.53
C ASN A 163 -9.65 1.47 2.62
N ASN A 164 -9.75 2.78 2.84
CA ASN A 164 -11.01 3.47 3.12
C ASN A 164 -11.87 2.79 4.21
N SER A 165 -11.21 2.03 5.07
CA SER A 165 -11.80 1.20 6.13
C SER A 165 -10.84 1.07 7.31
N PHE A 166 -11.36 0.61 8.43
CA PHE A 166 -10.61 0.48 9.68
C PHE A 166 -9.90 -0.87 9.80
N PRO A 167 -8.82 -0.96 10.59
CA PRO A 167 -8.23 -2.25 10.92
C PRO A 167 -9.20 -3.10 11.77
N VAL A 168 -9.10 -4.43 11.65
CA VAL A 168 -9.78 -5.35 12.59
C VAL A 168 -9.29 -5.05 14.00
N PRO A 169 -10.17 -4.80 14.99
CA PRO A 169 -9.75 -4.57 16.36
C PRO A 169 -8.97 -5.74 16.96
N GLY A 170 -8.04 -5.46 17.86
CA GLY A 170 -7.37 -6.51 18.62
C GLY A 170 -5.89 -6.30 18.87
N SER A 171 -5.20 -5.47 18.08
CA SER A 171 -3.82 -5.11 18.37
C SER A 171 -3.76 -4.03 19.43
N GLU A 172 -2.99 -4.26 20.49
CA GLU A 172 -2.80 -3.28 21.54
C GLU A 172 -2.05 -2.05 21.01
N GLY A 173 -2.68 -0.87 21.12
CA GLY A 173 -2.14 0.39 20.64
C GLY A 173 -2.68 0.85 19.29
N ASP A 174 -3.43 0.03 18.55
CA ASP A 174 -4.21 0.52 17.40
C ASP A 174 -5.19 1.61 17.84
N PRO A 175 -5.38 2.69 17.07
CA PRO A 175 -6.45 3.62 17.30
C PRO A 175 -7.80 2.88 17.40
N ALA A 176 -8.63 3.28 18.35
CA ALA A 176 -9.94 2.68 18.48
C ALA A 176 -10.76 2.90 17.20
N VAL A 177 -11.46 1.87 16.76
CA VAL A 177 -12.43 2.03 15.67
C VAL A 177 -13.52 2.99 16.18
N PRO A 178 -13.77 4.12 15.49
CA PRO A 178 -14.70 5.12 15.96
C PRO A 178 -16.13 4.59 16.06
N ALA A 179 -16.92 5.16 16.96
CA ALA A 179 -18.35 4.93 16.91
C ALA A 179 -18.97 5.64 15.70
N LEU A 180 -20.03 5.08 15.13
CA LEU A 180 -20.67 5.62 13.92
C LEU A 180 -21.04 7.11 14.04
N LEU A 181 -21.45 7.56 15.23
CA LEU A 181 -21.88 8.94 15.46
C LEU A 181 -20.70 9.93 15.63
N GLU A 182 -19.48 9.46 15.79
CA GLU A 182 -18.29 10.31 15.85
C GLU A 182 -17.90 10.83 14.46
N ILE A 183 -18.43 10.23 13.37
CA ILE A 183 -18.37 10.81 12.03
C ILE A 183 -19.53 11.80 11.92
N GLU A 184 -19.24 13.10 11.83
CA GLU A 184 -20.26 14.15 11.81
C GLU A 184 -21.04 14.16 10.49
N ASP A 185 -20.35 13.96 9.36
CA ASP A 185 -20.93 13.93 8.02
C ASP A 185 -21.78 12.66 7.81
N ARG A 186 -23.08 12.82 7.57
CA ARG A 186 -24.03 11.70 7.46
C ARG A 186 -23.77 10.77 6.27
N PRO A 187 -23.48 11.25 5.05
CA PRO A 187 -23.05 10.42 3.94
C PRO A 187 -21.84 9.56 4.31
N HIS A 188 -20.82 10.15 4.95
CA HIS A 188 -19.60 9.43 5.32
C HIS A 188 -19.83 8.37 6.41
N ARG A 189 -20.85 8.49 7.25
CA ARG A 189 -21.25 7.36 8.12
C ARG A 189 -21.63 6.13 7.32
N VAL A 190 -22.31 6.32 6.16
CA VAL A 190 -22.63 5.21 5.25
C VAL A 190 -21.37 4.70 4.55
N HIS A 191 -20.51 5.61 4.09
CA HIS A 191 -19.30 5.28 3.37
C HIS A 191 -18.32 4.47 4.22
N ARG A 192 -18.18 4.80 5.51
CA ARG A 192 -17.22 4.18 6.44
C ARG A 192 -17.78 2.97 7.20
N SER A 193 -19.02 2.59 6.96
CA SER A 193 -19.69 1.51 7.67
C SER A 193 -20.36 0.51 6.74
N ARG A 194 -20.64 -0.67 7.25
CA ARG A 194 -21.39 -1.73 6.58
C ARG A 194 -22.60 -2.14 7.39
N VAL A 195 -23.54 -2.82 6.78
CA VAL A 195 -24.66 -3.44 7.50
C VAL A 195 -24.16 -4.69 8.20
N GLY A 196 -24.26 -4.72 9.51
CA GLY A 196 -23.94 -5.88 10.33
C GLY A 196 -25.14 -6.80 10.57
N THR A 197 -24.96 -7.80 11.39
CA THR A 197 -26.01 -8.73 11.80
C THR A 197 -27.16 -7.97 12.47
N GLY A 198 -28.39 -8.28 12.08
CA GLY A 198 -29.57 -7.61 12.63
C GLY A 198 -29.90 -6.25 12.00
N GLY A 199 -29.23 -5.87 10.91
CA GLY A 199 -29.54 -4.66 10.13
C GLY A 199 -28.96 -3.36 10.71
N THR A 200 -28.22 -3.41 11.81
CA THR A 200 -27.50 -2.24 12.37
C THR A 200 -26.22 -1.98 11.58
N ARG A 201 -25.83 -0.70 11.47
CA ARG A 201 -24.54 -0.34 10.86
C ARG A 201 -23.43 -0.47 11.87
N ILE A 202 -22.34 -1.07 11.42
CA ILE A 202 -21.05 -1.19 12.14
C ILE A 202 -19.93 -0.67 11.25
N MET A 203 -18.86 -0.19 11.86
CA MET A 203 -17.73 0.30 11.12
C MET A 203 -17.11 -0.81 10.26
N ASP A 204 -16.64 -0.44 9.08
CA ASP A 204 -16.15 -1.40 8.09
C ASP A 204 -14.69 -1.79 8.37
N THR A 205 -14.46 -3.06 8.67
CA THR A 205 -13.14 -3.67 8.88
C THR A 205 -12.89 -4.83 7.92
N CYS A 206 -13.84 -5.09 6.99
CA CYS A 206 -13.77 -6.26 6.11
C CYS A 206 -12.52 -6.30 5.22
N PRO A 207 -12.04 -5.20 4.61
CA PRO A 207 -10.84 -5.27 3.79
C PRO A 207 -9.60 -5.76 4.54
N ASP A 208 -9.41 -5.32 5.79
CA ASP A 208 -8.30 -5.79 6.64
C ASP A 208 -8.44 -7.29 6.96
N ASP A 209 -9.65 -7.72 7.33
CA ASP A 209 -9.94 -9.12 7.62
C ASP A 209 -9.67 -10.04 6.41
N ILE A 210 -10.11 -9.62 5.22
CA ILE A 210 -9.92 -10.37 3.97
C ILE A 210 -8.43 -10.51 3.63
N LEU A 211 -7.68 -9.41 3.61
CA LEU A 211 -6.26 -9.44 3.26
C LEU A 211 -5.45 -10.28 4.26
N ARG A 212 -5.73 -10.14 5.55
CA ARG A 212 -5.06 -10.94 6.59
C ARG A 212 -5.44 -12.42 6.52
N SER A 213 -6.70 -12.73 6.26
CA SER A 213 -7.15 -14.12 6.05
C SER A 213 -6.49 -14.77 4.83
N ALA A 214 -6.11 -13.97 3.84
CA ALA A 214 -5.36 -14.43 2.67
C ALA A 214 -3.85 -14.54 2.91
N GLY A 215 -3.35 -14.30 4.13
CA GLY A 215 -1.93 -14.42 4.49
C GLY A 215 -1.09 -13.18 4.23
N MET A 216 -1.73 -12.02 4.03
CA MET A 216 -1.06 -10.72 4.05
C MET A 216 -1.02 -10.18 5.47
N GLU A 217 0.14 -9.71 5.92
CA GLU A 217 0.32 -9.19 7.28
C GLU A 217 0.47 -7.67 7.26
N ASP A 218 -0.27 -6.98 8.13
CA ASP A 218 -0.16 -5.54 8.32
C ASP A 218 1.20 -5.21 8.98
N VAL A 219 2.06 -4.51 8.25
CA VAL A 219 3.43 -4.20 8.68
C VAL A 219 3.47 -3.41 9.97
N ALA A 220 2.58 -2.42 10.14
CA ALA A 220 2.54 -1.60 11.35
C ALA A 220 2.19 -2.44 12.60
N ARG A 221 1.25 -3.37 12.47
CA ARG A 221 0.93 -4.32 13.56
C ARG A 221 2.10 -5.24 13.86
N HIS A 222 2.71 -5.81 12.82
CA HIS A 222 3.88 -6.67 13.01
C HIS A 222 4.99 -5.95 13.80
N VAL A 223 5.30 -4.69 13.43
CA VAL A 223 6.31 -3.88 14.13
C VAL A 223 5.90 -3.61 15.58
N ALA A 224 4.64 -3.26 15.81
CA ALA A 224 4.14 -3.01 17.17
C ALA A 224 4.18 -4.26 18.05
N GLU A 225 3.78 -5.41 17.53
CA GLU A 225 3.68 -6.68 18.28
C GLU A 225 5.04 -7.38 18.44
N ALA A 226 5.82 -7.50 17.35
CA ALA A 226 7.08 -8.24 17.37
C ALA A 226 8.25 -7.43 17.94
N LYS A 227 8.22 -6.08 17.80
CA LYS A 227 9.31 -5.18 18.23
C LYS A 227 8.94 -4.29 19.41
N GLY A 228 7.67 -4.27 19.82
CA GLY A 228 7.18 -3.40 20.89
C GLY A 228 7.07 -1.91 20.51
N GLU A 229 7.17 -1.58 19.21
CA GLU A 229 7.18 -0.21 18.70
C GLU A 229 5.75 0.26 18.38
N ARG A 230 4.95 0.56 19.41
CA ARG A 230 3.55 1.00 19.25
C ARG A 230 3.38 2.29 18.44
N SER A 231 4.43 3.09 18.30
CA SER A 231 4.41 4.28 17.44
C SER A 231 4.12 3.96 15.96
N ALA A 232 4.36 2.73 15.51
CA ALA A 232 3.98 2.25 14.18
C ALA A 232 2.47 2.28 13.93
N LEU A 233 1.65 2.19 15.00
CA LEU A 233 0.19 2.19 14.94
C LEU A 233 -0.44 3.58 14.98
N ARG A 234 0.35 4.66 14.83
CA ARG A 234 -0.21 6.02 14.78
C ARG A 234 -1.24 6.17 13.66
N PRO A 235 -2.22 7.07 13.85
CA PRO A 235 -3.18 7.39 12.78
C PRO A 235 -2.49 7.79 11.48
N THR A 236 -3.14 7.48 10.36
CA THR A 236 -2.71 7.85 9.02
C THR A 236 -3.59 8.93 8.39
N VAL A 237 -4.68 9.31 9.07
CA VAL A 237 -5.53 10.45 8.70
C VAL A 237 -5.80 11.32 9.92
N TYR A 238 -5.97 12.62 9.67
CA TYR A 238 -6.36 13.55 10.70
C TYR A 238 -7.83 13.36 11.09
N ALA A 239 -8.19 13.82 12.29
CA ALA A 239 -9.59 13.94 12.67
C ALA A 239 -10.29 14.96 11.77
N SER A 240 -11.47 14.61 11.28
CA SER A 240 -12.28 15.49 10.43
C SER A 240 -13.77 15.12 10.50
N PRO A 241 -14.69 15.99 10.07
CA PRO A 241 -16.10 15.65 9.98
C PRO A 241 -16.41 14.40 9.14
N THR A 242 -15.58 14.10 8.14
CA THR A 242 -15.75 12.99 7.20
C THR A 242 -15.08 11.69 7.64
N HIS A 243 -13.97 11.77 8.39
CA HIS A 243 -13.27 10.61 8.93
C HIS A 243 -13.67 10.28 10.37
N GLY A 244 -14.21 11.25 11.12
CA GLY A 244 -14.36 11.16 12.56
C GLY A 244 -13.04 11.41 13.28
N PRO A 245 -12.76 10.72 14.39
CA PRO A 245 -11.44 10.76 15.04
C PRO A 245 -10.31 10.33 14.10
N ALA A 246 -9.10 10.78 14.42
CA ALA A 246 -7.90 10.34 13.71
C ALA A 246 -7.80 8.80 13.72
N ALA A 247 -7.57 8.20 12.56
CA ALA A 247 -7.66 6.77 12.36
C ALA A 247 -6.54 6.26 11.44
N ARG A 248 -6.33 4.93 11.43
CA ARG A 248 -5.35 4.27 10.57
C ARG A 248 -6.07 3.57 9.41
N ILE A 249 -6.22 4.26 8.28
CA ILE A 249 -6.92 3.76 7.09
C ILE A 249 -5.98 3.42 5.93
N ASP A 250 -4.80 4.05 5.86
CA ASP A 250 -3.73 3.67 4.95
C ASP A 250 -2.90 2.54 5.57
N ARG A 251 -2.51 1.57 4.76
CA ARG A 251 -1.73 0.41 5.24
C ARG A 251 -0.76 -0.09 4.21
N VAL A 252 0.31 -0.69 4.72
CA VAL A 252 1.20 -1.54 3.93
C VAL A 252 1.10 -2.95 4.47
N TYR A 253 0.79 -3.89 3.57
CA TYR A 253 0.75 -5.32 3.86
C TYR A 253 1.90 -6.02 3.15
N VAL A 254 2.42 -7.07 3.78
CA VAL A 254 3.42 -7.94 3.17
C VAL A 254 3.01 -9.40 3.27
N SER A 255 3.41 -10.22 2.33
CA SER A 255 3.32 -11.67 2.48
C SER A 255 4.10 -12.10 3.73
N ARG A 256 3.57 -13.06 4.49
CA ARG A 256 4.17 -13.55 5.75
C ARG A 256 5.66 -13.90 5.63
N ALA A 257 6.09 -14.41 4.48
CA ALA A 257 7.49 -14.73 4.22
C ALA A 257 8.43 -13.51 4.31
N LEU A 258 7.92 -12.30 4.07
CA LEU A 258 8.71 -11.06 4.11
C LEU A 258 8.83 -10.44 5.51
N LEU A 259 8.06 -10.90 6.50
CA LEU A 259 8.07 -10.32 7.85
C LEU A 259 9.47 -10.26 8.50
N PRO A 260 10.36 -11.27 8.32
CA PRO A 260 11.70 -11.18 8.91
C PRO A 260 12.56 -10.04 8.36
N ALA A 261 12.24 -9.53 7.16
CA ALA A 261 12.92 -8.38 6.58
C ALA A 261 12.34 -7.04 7.06
N VAL A 262 11.17 -7.01 7.68
CA VAL A 262 10.57 -5.75 8.17
C VAL A 262 11.40 -5.17 9.31
N ALA A 263 12.00 -3.99 9.11
CA ALA A 263 12.82 -3.31 10.11
C ALA A 263 12.01 -2.33 10.97
N SER A 264 11.19 -1.47 10.37
CA SER A 264 10.35 -0.49 11.07
C SER A 264 9.14 -0.06 10.24
N ALA A 265 8.20 0.60 10.90
CA ALA A 265 7.07 1.28 10.25
C ALA A 265 6.77 2.58 10.99
N GLU A 266 6.45 3.62 10.24
CA GLU A 266 6.23 4.97 10.78
C GLU A 266 5.15 5.70 9.99
N SER A 267 4.32 6.48 10.69
CA SER A 267 3.38 7.44 10.10
C SER A 267 3.98 8.83 10.17
N VAL A 268 4.33 9.40 9.02
CA VAL A 268 4.98 10.71 8.87
C VAL A 268 3.94 11.76 8.54
N ASP A 269 3.83 12.78 9.37
CA ASP A 269 2.93 13.91 9.20
C ASP A 269 3.39 14.79 8.02
N PRO A 270 2.57 14.98 6.97
CA PRO A 270 2.91 15.83 5.83
C PRO A 270 2.70 17.33 6.11
N ALA A 271 2.51 17.74 7.35
CA ALA A 271 2.33 19.14 7.76
C ALA A 271 1.21 19.88 6.99
N GLY A 272 0.08 19.21 6.80
CA GLY A 272 -1.11 19.77 6.13
C GLY A 272 -1.04 19.78 4.60
N LEU A 273 -0.05 19.13 3.99
CA LEU A 273 0.00 18.97 2.52
C LEU A 273 -1.02 17.97 2.00
N SER A 274 -1.47 17.03 2.83
CA SER A 274 -2.56 16.09 2.57
C SER A 274 -3.39 15.94 3.84
N ASP A 275 -4.60 15.45 3.73
CA ASP A 275 -5.42 14.96 4.85
C ASP A 275 -4.97 13.57 5.33
N HIS A 276 -4.12 12.89 4.55
CA HIS A 276 -3.45 11.65 4.90
C HIS A 276 -1.97 11.86 5.25
N HIS A 277 -1.46 11.05 6.18
CA HIS A 277 -0.04 10.92 6.46
C HIS A 277 0.67 10.04 5.44
N VAL A 278 1.98 10.18 5.34
CA VAL A 278 2.83 9.26 4.56
C VAL A 278 3.24 8.09 5.45
N LEU A 279 3.01 6.86 5.01
CA LEU A 279 3.58 5.69 5.68
C LEU A 279 5.00 5.44 5.15
N LEU A 280 5.95 5.32 6.06
CA LEU A 280 7.32 4.87 5.78
C LEU A 280 7.51 3.48 6.40
N VAL A 281 7.80 2.49 5.56
CA VAL A 281 8.20 1.15 5.97
C VAL A 281 9.65 0.94 5.55
N LYS A 282 10.48 0.47 6.46
CA LYS A 282 11.86 0.10 6.17
C LYS A 282 12.02 -1.41 6.21
N LEU A 283 12.64 -1.95 5.18
CA LEU A 283 13.06 -3.35 5.14
C LEU A 283 14.58 -3.43 5.25
N ASP A 284 15.07 -4.47 5.93
CA ASP A 284 16.47 -4.88 5.88
C ASP A 284 16.73 -5.55 4.52
N GLY A 285 17.57 -4.91 3.69
CA GLY A 285 17.84 -5.38 2.33
C GLY A 285 18.64 -6.68 2.26
N ASP A 286 19.46 -6.97 3.28
CA ASP A 286 20.20 -8.23 3.36
C ASP A 286 19.24 -9.37 3.68
N ALA A 287 18.35 -9.20 4.68
CA ALA A 287 17.31 -10.15 5.01
C ALA A 287 16.32 -10.36 3.84
N LEU A 288 15.95 -9.28 3.13
CA LEU A 288 15.12 -9.38 1.93
C LEU A 288 15.81 -10.23 0.85
N SER A 289 17.12 -10.02 0.62
CA SER A 289 17.90 -10.82 -0.33
C SER A 289 17.94 -12.29 0.05
N GLU A 290 18.15 -12.59 1.33
CA GLU A 290 18.20 -13.97 1.83
C GLU A 290 16.84 -14.68 1.62
N ILE A 291 15.74 -14.03 1.94
CA ILE A 291 14.38 -14.57 1.75
C ILE A 291 14.13 -14.87 0.27
N LEU A 292 14.39 -13.91 -0.63
CA LEU A 292 14.14 -14.08 -2.05
C LEU A 292 15.06 -15.12 -2.68
N CYS A 293 16.30 -15.30 -2.17
CA CYS A 293 17.21 -16.35 -2.60
C CYS A 293 16.79 -17.73 -2.06
N ALA A 294 16.33 -17.83 -0.80
CA ALA A 294 15.89 -19.10 -0.20
C ALA A 294 14.69 -19.67 -0.95
N GLU A 295 13.69 -18.84 -1.22
CA GLU A 295 12.55 -19.21 -2.06
C GLU A 295 12.96 -19.64 -3.47
N GLY A 296 14.04 -19.06 -4.01
CA GLY A 296 14.64 -19.45 -5.28
C GLY A 296 15.38 -20.80 -5.24
N GLN A 297 15.95 -21.19 -4.08
CA GLN A 297 16.68 -22.45 -3.91
C GLN A 297 15.75 -23.66 -3.75
N LEU A 298 14.57 -23.49 -3.19
CA LEU A 298 13.55 -24.53 -3.16
C LEU A 298 13.18 -25.07 -4.56
N ARG A 299 13.58 -24.33 -5.63
CA ARG A 299 13.45 -24.75 -7.03
C ARG A 299 14.48 -25.75 -7.51
N LYS A 300 15.65 -25.80 -6.88
CA LYS A 300 16.79 -26.60 -7.38
C LYS A 300 16.96 -27.94 -6.66
N GLY A 301 16.18 -28.18 -5.62
CA GLY A 301 16.30 -29.37 -4.74
C GLY A 301 15.24 -30.44 -4.95
N GLU A 302 14.28 -30.23 -5.88
CA GLU A 302 13.33 -31.24 -6.36
C GLU A 302 13.67 -31.62 -7.82
#